data_6f6e7f76bd48748e628fb1cbf8f6e887
#
_entry.id   6f6e7f76bd48748e628fb1cbf8f6e887
#
_cell.length_a   1.000
_cell.length_b   1.000
_cell.length_c   1.000
_cell.angle_alpha   90.00
_cell.angle_beta   90.00
_cell.angle_gamma   90.00
#
_symmetry.space_group_name_H-M   'P 1'
#
loop_
_entity.id
_entity.type
_entity.pdbx_description
1 polymer ?
#
loop_
_entity_poly.entity_id
_entity_poly.type
_entity_poly.pdbx_seq_one_letter_code
_entity_poly.pdbx_strand_id
1 'polypeptide(L)'
;NTMYTHFQGVPVHNIPASQWVRFFDKQENDNKKKARVLLIQLRSVINWCISRQIIPSCEVMKLSVKTIGKRSDVGTRVLTYGELAKVWVALENSKIHSSNRILHQLLLLWGSRLSEMRLATMSDFNLDDMIWTTPSDISKMGNVIRRPIFSHVQPYIERLMNNGNHILFPGMELDKP
;
A
#
# COMPACT_ATOMS: atom_id res chain seq x y z
N ASN A 1 -20.84 -3.84 -2.24
CA ASN A 1 -21.44 -4.07 -0.90
C ASN A 1 -22.14 -5.43 -0.76
N THR A 2 -21.53 -6.43 -1.37
CA THR A 2 -22.11 -7.78 -1.58
C THR A 2 -22.46 -8.50 -0.27
N MET A 3 -21.66 -8.33 0.79
CA MET A 3 -21.90 -9.00 2.07
C MET A 3 -23.09 -8.39 2.82
N TYR A 4 -23.20 -7.08 2.85
CA TYR A 4 -24.33 -6.40 3.49
C TYR A 4 -25.67 -6.78 2.87
N THR A 5 -25.77 -6.78 1.53
CA THR A 5 -26.97 -7.16 0.82
C THR A 5 -27.33 -8.65 0.99
N HIS A 6 -26.34 -9.51 1.19
CA HIS A 6 -26.57 -10.95 1.38
C HIS A 6 -27.10 -11.29 2.77
N PHE A 7 -26.62 -10.61 3.81
CA PHE A 7 -26.96 -10.87 5.21
C PHE A 7 -27.76 -9.72 5.88
N GLN A 8 -28.40 -8.89 5.08
CA GLN A 8 -29.10 -7.72 5.57
C GLN A 8 -30.07 -8.05 6.73
N GLY A 9 -29.93 -7.32 7.83
CA GLY A 9 -30.78 -7.47 9.02
C GLY A 9 -30.41 -8.63 9.95
N VAL A 10 -29.40 -9.45 9.60
CA VAL A 10 -28.96 -10.55 10.45
C VAL A 10 -27.70 -10.15 11.20
N PRO A 11 -27.69 -10.17 12.55
CA PRO A 11 -26.48 -9.95 13.33
C PRO A 11 -25.39 -10.95 12.98
N VAL A 12 -24.17 -10.49 12.77
CA VAL A 12 -23.05 -11.29 12.26
C VAL A 12 -22.75 -12.55 13.07
N HIS A 13 -22.92 -12.49 14.37
CA HIS A 13 -22.71 -13.60 15.30
C HIS A 13 -23.80 -14.67 15.26
N ASN A 14 -24.97 -14.35 14.68
CA ASN A 14 -26.09 -15.29 14.51
C ASN A 14 -26.06 -16.01 13.16
N ILE A 15 -25.13 -15.67 12.28
CA ILE A 15 -25.02 -16.31 10.97
C ILE A 15 -24.34 -17.69 11.14
N PRO A 16 -25.02 -18.81 10.81
CA PRO A 16 -24.44 -20.14 10.96
C PRO A 16 -23.33 -20.41 9.95
N ALA A 17 -22.41 -21.31 10.29
CA ALA A 17 -21.26 -21.67 9.45
C ALA A 17 -21.67 -22.09 8.03
N SER A 18 -22.78 -22.81 7.89
CA SER A 18 -23.29 -23.26 6.58
C SER A 18 -23.68 -22.10 5.66
N GLN A 19 -24.20 -21.00 6.20
CA GLN A 19 -24.50 -19.81 5.39
C GLN A 19 -23.23 -19.06 4.98
N TRP A 20 -22.22 -19.03 5.86
CA TRP A 20 -20.92 -18.49 5.51
C TRP A 20 -20.25 -19.29 4.40
N VAL A 21 -20.30 -20.62 4.46
CA VAL A 21 -19.76 -21.50 3.39
C VAL A 21 -20.46 -21.18 2.07
N ARG A 22 -21.80 -21.20 2.01
CA ARG A 22 -22.55 -20.88 0.79
C ARG A 22 -22.22 -19.47 0.24
N PHE A 23 -22.06 -18.50 1.12
CA PHE A 23 -21.65 -17.15 0.72
C PHE A 23 -20.29 -17.17 0.06
N PHE A 24 -19.29 -17.81 0.67
CA PHE A 24 -17.94 -17.87 0.13
C PHE A 24 -17.83 -18.73 -1.13
N ASP A 25 -18.58 -19.83 -1.25
CA ASP A 25 -18.67 -20.61 -2.49
C ASP A 25 -19.14 -19.73 -3.66
N LYS A 26 -20.14 -18.89 -3.43
CA LYS A 26 -20.59 -17.92 -4.43
C LYS A 26 -19.52 -16.89 -4.78
N GLN A 27 -18.79 -16.36 -3.78
CA GLN A 27 -17.69 -15.42 -4.03
C GLN A 27 -16.52 -16.07 -4.79
N GLU A 28 -16.25 -17.37 -4.54
CA GLU A 28 -15.21 -18.12 -5.26
C GLU A 28 -15.56 -18.34 -6.74
N ASN A 29 -16.83 -18.58 -7.05
CA ASN A 29 -17.29 -18.68 -8.44
C ASN A 29 -17.07 -17.38 -9.21
N ASP A 30 -17.21 -16.23 -8.53
CA ASP A 30 -16.95 -14.93 -9.10
C ASP A 30 -15.43 -14.65 -9.22
N ASN A 31 -14.70 -14.75 -8.11
CA ASN A 31 -13.26 -14.50 -8.06
C ASN A 31 -12.60 -15.09 -6.81
N LYS A 32 -11.89 -16.19 -6.98
CA LYS A 32 -11.22 -16.91 -5.88
C LYS A 32 -10.22 -16.06 -5.10
N LYS A 33 -9.50 -15.14 -5.77
CA LYS A 33 -8.53 -14.26 -5.08
C LYS A 33 -9.24 -13.24 -4.19
N LYS A 34 -10.32 -12.64 -4.69
CA LYS A 34 -11.16 -11.71 -3.91
C LYS A 34 -11.84 -12.39 -2.73
N ALA A 35 -12.39 -13.61 -2.93
CA ALA A 35 -13.00 -14.39 -1.86
C ALA A 35 -12.04 -14.62 -0.69
N ARG A 36 -10.80 -15.00 -0.96
CA ARG A 36 -9.77 -15.18 0.05
C ARG A 36 -9.45 -13.87 0.80
N VAL A 37 -9.26 -12.77 0.08
CA VAL A 37 -8.98 -11.46 0.70
C VAL A 37 -10.14 -11.03 1.59
N LEU A 38 -11.38 -11.19 1.11
CA LEU A 38 -12.58 -10.87 1.87
C LEU A 38 -12.65 -11.67 3.17
N LEU A 39 -12.38 -12.99 3.13
CA LEU A 39 -12.36 -13.82 4.34
C LEU A 39 -11.28 -13.35 5.33
N ILE A 40 -10.08 -13.03 4.87
CA ILE A 40 -8.99 -12.54 5.72
C ILE A 40 -9.41 -11.24 6.43
N GLN A 41 -9.92 -10.28 5.67
CA GLN A 41 -10.37 -8.98 6.22
C GLN A 41 -11.52 -9.16 7.20
N LEU A 42 -12.53 -9.96 6.84
CA LEU A 42 -13.67 -10.24 7.70
C LEU A 42 -13.23 -10.88 9.02
N ARG A 43 -12.37 -11.90 8.97
CA ARG A 43 -11.85 -12.55 10.18
C ARG A 43 -11.06 -11.58 11.06
N SER A 44 -10.30 -10.65 10.46
CA SER A 44 -9.58 -9.62 11.22
C SER A 44 -10.55 -8.71 12.00
N VAL A 45 -11.60 -8.23 11.34
CA VAL A 45 -12.64 -7.39 11.99
C VAL A 45 -13.39 -8.17 13.07
N ILE A 46 -13.81 -9.40 12.78
CA ILE A 46 -14.53 -10.25 13.76
C ILE A 46 -13.64 -10.56 14.96
N ASN A 47 -12.38 -10.88 14.74
CA ASN A 47 -11.43 -11.12 15.84
C ASN A 47 -11.26 -9.88 16.73
N TRP A 48 -11.20 -8.69 16.13
CA TRP A 48 -11.18 -7.43 16.87
C TRP A 48 -12.47 -7.24 17.70
N CYS A 49 -13.65 -7.49 17.12
CA CYS A 49 -14.92 -7.41 17.83
C CYS A 49 -14.99 -8.39 19.02
N ILE A 50 -14.51 -9.63 18.83
CA ILE A 50 -14.45 -10.64 19.91
C ILE A 50 -13.48 -10.19 21.01
N SER A 51 -12.30 -9.70 20.65
CA SER A 51 -11.29 -9.23 21.61
C SER A 51 -11.77 -8.03 22.45
N ARG A 52 -12.71 -7.27 21.95
CA ARG A 52 -13.36 -6.12 22.63
C ARG A 52 -14.69 -6.50 23.29
N GLN A 53 -15.05 -7.78 23.31
CA GLN A 53 -16.30 -8.28 23.88
C GLN A 53 -17.57 -7.66 23.27
N ILE A 54 -17.50 -7.13 22.05
CA ILE A 54 -18.64 -6.59 21.30
C ILE A 54 -19.56 -7.73 20.87
N ILE A 55 -18.99 -8.89 20.49
CA ILE A 55 -19.69 -10.12 20.20
C ILE A 55 -18.99 -11.29 20.90
N PRO A 56 -19.73 -12.33 21.35
CA PRO A 56 -19.13 -13.44 22.08
C PRO A 56 -18.31 -14.38 21.19
N SER A 57 -18.78 -14.61 19.96
CA SER A 57 -18.16 -15.49 18.97
C SER A 57 -18.76 -15.22 17.58
N CYS A 58 -18.18 -15.83 16.54
CA CYS A 58 -18.78 -15.81 15.21
C CYS A 58 -18.33 -17.04 14.42
N GLU A 59 -19.28 -17.75 13.80
CA GLU A 59 -19.04 -18.99 13.07
C GLU A 59 -18.11 -18.86 11.87
N VAL A 60 -17.97 -17.66 11.30
CA VAL A 60 -17.00 -17.38 10.22
C VAL A 60 -15.56 -17.65 10.65
N MET A 61 -15.25 -17.58 11.94
CA MET A 61 -13.92 -17.89 12.48
C MET A 61 -13.51 -19.36 12.31
N LYS A 62 -14.49 -20.27 12.08
CA LYS A 62 -14.25 -21.70 11.79
C LYS A 62 -13.80 -21.93 10.35
N LEU A 63 -14.05 -20.98 9.43
CA LEU A 63 -13.65 -21.10 8.03
C LEU A 63 -12.13 -20.90 7.89
N SER A 64 -11.50 -21.82 7.14
CA SER A 64 -10.06 -21.75 6.91
C SER A 64 -9.72 -20.91 5.68
N VAL A 65 -8.79 -19.97 5.82
CA VAL A 65 -8.23 -19.25 4.68
C VAL A 65 -7.37 -20.12 3.74
N LYS A 66 -7.11 -21.39 4.14
CA LYS A 66 -6.41 -22.36 3.29
C LYS A 66 -7.34 -23.06 2.33
N THR A 67 -8.62 -23.17 2.69
CA THR A 67 -9.65 -23.88 1.90
C THR A 67 -10.52 -22.94 1.09
N ILE A 68 -10.63 -21.68 1.46
CA ILE A 68 -11.44 -20.68 0.75
C ILE A 68 -10.55 -19.76 -0.09
N GLY A 69 -10.87 -19.72 -1.37
CA GLY A 69 -10.22 -18.87 -2.34
C GLY A 69 -8.81 -19.33 -2.75
N LYS A 70 -8.17 -18.54 -3.58
CA LYS A 70 -6.81 -18.78 -4.04
C LYS A 70 -5.90 -17.62 -3.59
N ARG A 71 -4.68 -17.92 -3.16
CA ARG A 71 -3.65 -16.91 -2.92
C ARG A 71 -3.34 -16.20 -4.25
N SER A 72 -3.15 -14.89 -4.20
CA SER A 72 -2.67 -14.16 -5.36
C SER A 72 -1.28 -14.67 -5.75
N ASP A 73 -1.11 -14.95 -7.04
CA ASP A 73 0.20 -15.30 -7.56
C ASP A 73 1.12 -14.08 -7.45
N VAL A 74 2.39 -14.32 -7.20
CA VAL A 74 3.40 -13.26 -7.26
C VAL A 74 3.53 -12.82 -8.70
N GLY A 75 3.42 -11.51 -8.97
CA GLY A 75 3.66 -10.98 -10.31
C GLY A 75 5.12 -11.21 -10.69
N THR A 76 5.34 -11.81 -11.85
CA THR A 76 6.69 -12.08 -12.39
C THR A 76 7.11 -11.07 -13.46
N ARG A 77 6.15 -10.24 -13.92
CA ARG A 77 6.42 -9.24 -14.96
C ARG A 77 7.24 -8.10 -14.39
N VAL A 78 8.39 -7.87 -14.98
CA VAL A 78 9.24 -6.71 -14.73
C VAL A 78 9.24 -5.84 -16.00
N LEU A 79 9.20 -4.52 -15.83
CA LEU A 79 9.29 -3.59 -16.96
C LEU A 79 10.66 -3.67 -17.60
N THR A 80 10.71 -3.71 -18.93
CA THR A 80 11.94 -3.58 -19.70
C THR A 80 12.46 -2.13 -19.65
N TYR A 81 13.74 -1.92 -19.96
CA TYR A 81 14.31 -0.57 -20.04
C TYR A 81 13.56 0.32 -21.05
N GLY A 82 13.11 -0.25 -22.18
CA GLY A 82 12.31 0.48 -23.16
C GLY A 82 10.94 0.91 -22.62
N GLU A 83 10.30 0.09 -21.79
CA GLU A 83 9.05 0.47 -21.12
C GLU A 83 9.30 1.53 -20.05
N LEU A 84 10.39 1.44 -19.27
CA LEU A 84 10.77 2.45 -18.29
C LEU A 84 11.05 3.80 -18.97
N ALA A 85 11.75 3.80 -20.11
CA ALA A 85 11.96 5.02 -20.89
C ALA A 85 10.66 5.65 -21.35
N LYS A 86 9.67 4.86 -21.81
CA LYS A 86 8.34 5.36 -22.17
C LYS A 86 7.62 5.98 -20.97
N VAL A 87 7.71 5.36 -19.79
CA VAL A 87 7.12 5.90 -18.56
C VAL A 87 7.79 7.23 -18.20
N TRP A 88 9.11 7.32 -18.33
CA TRP A 88 9.86 8.55 -18.07
C TRP A 88 9.41 9.70 -18.97
N VAL A 89 9.38 9.47 -20.29
CA VAL A 89 8.91 10.46 -21.28
C VAL A 89 7.46 10.86 -21.03
N ALA A 90 6.60 9.89 -20.67
CA ALA A 90 5.21 10.18 -20.34
C ALA A 90 5.08 11.08 -19.09
N LEU A 91 5.93 10.86 -18.06
CA LEU A 91 6.00 11.73 -16.88
C LEU A 91 6.45 13.14 -17.25
N GLU A 92 7.48 13.29 -18.08
CA GLU A 92 7.98 14.61 -18.52
C GLU A 92 6.93 15.42 -19.27
N ASN A 93 6.15 14.76 -20.12
CA ASN A 93 5.09 15.40 -20.92
C ASN A 93 3.74 15.47 -20.19
N SER A 94 3.64 14.98 -18.97
CA SER A 94 2.39 14.96 -18.22
C SER A 94 2.02 16.35 -17.68
N LYS A 95 0.71 16.58 -17.55
CA LYS A 95 0.15 17.81 -16.93
C LYS A 95 0.06 17.72 -15.40
N ILE A 96 0.59 16.66 -14.79
CA ILE A 96 0.59 16.52 -13.33
C ILE A 96 1.48 17.58 -12.69
N HIS A 97 1.19 17.91 -11.42
CA HIS A 97 2.00 18.88 -10.68
C HIS A 97 3.47 18.45 -10.63
N SER A 98 4.37 19.44 -10.74
CA SER A 98 5.83 19.20 -10.84
C SER A 98 6.38 18.34 -9.71
N SER A 99 5.92 18.54 -8.47
CA SER A 99 6.33 17.72 -7.31
C SER A 99 5.95 16.25 -7.49
N ASN A 100 4.73 15.97 -7.97
CA ASN A 100 4.30 14.59 -8.22
C ASN A 100 5.10 13.94 -9.35
N ARG A 101 5.44 14.70 -10.39
CA ARG A 101 6.28 14.22 -11.48
C ARG A 101 7.66 13.83 -10.97
N ILE A 102 8.30 14.72 -10.20
CA ILE A 102 9.61 14.46 -9.59
C ILE A 102 9.53 13.25 -8.64
N LEU A 103 8.48 13.15 -7.81
CA LEU A 103 8.27 11.99 -6.95
C LEU A 103 8.30 10.67 -7.72
N HIS A 104 7.55 10.58 -8.82
CA HIS A 104 7.52 9.36 -9.64
C HIS A 104 8.85 9.08 -10.33
N GLN A 105 9.56 10.11 -10.78
CA GLN A 105 10.89 9.98 -11.38
C GLN A 105 11.90 9.44 -10.34
N LEU A 106 11.89 9.96 -9.11
CA LEU A 106 12.76 9.50 -8.02
C LEU A 106 12.43 8.07 -7.60
N LEU A 107 11.15 7.69 -7.57
CA LEU A 107 10.73 6.32 -7.30
C LEU A 107 11.25 5.34 -8.37
N LEU A 108 11.27 5.73 -9.62
CA LEU A 108 11.83 4.90 -10.71
C LEU A 108 13.36 4.73 -10.56
N LEU A 109 14.07 5.79 -10.16
CA LEU A 109 15.53 5.77 -10.05
C LEU A 109 16.01 4.98 -8.84
N TRP A 110 15.36 5.12 -7.68
CA TRP A 110 15.79 4.45 -6.46
C TRP A 110 15.08 3.13 -6.16
N GLY A 111 13.93 2.85 -6.79
CA GLY A 111 13.13 1.69 -6.44
C GLY A 111 12.65 1.71 -4.98
N SER A 112 12.59 2.89 -4.36
CA SER A 112 12.15 3.07 -2.98
C SER A 112 10.64 2.87 -2.84
N ARG A 113 10.16 2.62 -1.61
CA ARG A 113 8.72 2.60 -1.37
C ARG A 113 8.16 4.02 -1.43
N LEU A 114 6.92 4.13 -1.95
CA LEU A 114 6.24 5.43 -2.06
C LEU A 114 6.17 6.15 -0.70
N SER A 115 5.85 5.43 0.39
CA SER A 115 5.80 6.02 1.73
C SER A 115 7.14 6.56 2.21
N GLU A 116 8.24 5.86 1.95
CA GLU A 116 9.59 6.30 2.32
C GLU A 116 9.95 7.62 1.64
N MET A 117 9.66 7.76 0.34
CA MET A 117 9.92 8.97 -0.42
C MET A 117 8.95 10.11 -0.05
N ARG A 118 7.67 9.81 0.09
CA ARG A 118 6.64 10.82 0.39
C ARG A 118 6.83 11.47 1.76
N LEU A 119 7.32 10.70 2.74
CA LEU A 119 7.56 11.15 4.11
C LEU A 119 8.97 11.71 4.32
N ALA A 120 9.83 11.66 3.28
CA ALA A 120 11.19 12.16 3.37
C ALA A 120 11.21 13.67 3.65
N THR A 121 12.06 14.06 4.58
CA THR A 121 12.34 15.44 4.97
C THR A 121 13.65 15.91 4.37
N MET A 122 13.91 17.22 4.38
CA MET A 122 15.19 17.77 3.90
C MET A 122 16.38 17.23 4.69
N SER A 123 16.23 17.03 6.00
CA SER A 123 17.27 16.50 6.87
C SER A 123 17.68 15.05 6.58
N ASP A 124 16.88 14.32 5.84
CA ASP A 124 17.19 12.95 5.43
C ASP A 124 18.21 12.88 4.28
N PHE A 125 18.50 14.02 3.63
CA PHE A 125 19.41 14.10 2.49
C PHE A 125 20.69 14.85 2.89
N ASN A 126 21.81 14.15 2.90
CA ASN A 126 23.13 14.73 3.04
C ASN A 126 23.75 14.86 1.65
N LEU A 127 23.82 16.09 1.13
CA LEU A 127 24.36 16.36 -0.21
C LEU A 127 25.90 16.40 -0.23
N ASP A 128 26.55 16.60 0.90
CA ASP A 128 28.01 16.56 1.01
C ASP A 128 28.50 15.11 0.90
N ASP A 129 27.84 14.19 1.60
CA ASP A 129 28.13 12.76 1.53
C ASP A 129 27.40 12.05 0.38
N MET A 130 26.51 12.74 -0.33
CA MET A 130 25.66 12.19 -1.40
C MET A 130 24.85 10.98 -0.93
N ILE A 131 24.21 11.07 0.24
CA ILE A 131 23.45 9.99 0.86
C ILE A 131 22.05 10.48 1.24
N TRP A 132 21.02 9.70 0.85
CA TRP A 132 19.67 9.77 1.39
C TRP A 132 19.50 8.68 2.45
N THR A 133 19.16 9.07 3.68
CA THR A 133 18.92 8.18 4.81
C THR A 133 17.42 8.11 5.10
N THR A 134 16.80 6.96 4.91
CA THR A 134 15.43 6.70 5.35
C THR A 134 15.45 6.27 6.81
N PRO A 135 14.83 7.02 7.74
CA PRO A 135 14.76 6.66 9.15
C PRO A 135 14.01 5.35 9.43
N SER A 136 14.29 4.75 10.58
CA SER A 136 13.69 3.45 10.96
C SER A 136 12.18 3.48 11.16
N ASP A 137 11.64 4.59 11.61
CA ASP A 137 10.20 4.81 11.89
C ASP A 137 9.34 4.85 10.63
N ILE A 138 9.90 5.35 9.51
CA ILE A 138 9.21 5.36 8.21
C ILE A 138 9.57 4.14 7.34
N SER A 139 10.59 3.39 7.71
CA SER A 139 10.96 2.14 7.02
C SER A 139 10.03 0.99 7.43
N LYS A 140 9.48 0.28 6.45
CA LYS A 140 8.53 -0.85 6.70
C LYS A 140 9.10 -1.94 7.62
N MET A 141 10.41 -2.15 7.62
CA MET A 141 11.08 -3.19 8.42
C MET A 141 11.73 -2.64 9.69
N GLY A 142 11.55 -1.36 10.00
CA GLY A 142 12.14 -0.72 11.18
C GLY A 142 13.67 -0.54 11.11
N ASN A 143 14.27 -0.65 9.93
CA ASN A 143 15.70 -0.48 9.74
C ASN A 143 16.01 0.85 9.06
N VAL A 144 17.10 1.49 9.45
CA VAL A 144 17.65 2.64 8.71
C VAL A 144 18.15 2.16 7.34
N ILE A 145 17.74 2.84 6.28
CA ILE A 145 18.16 2.52 4.91
C ILE A 145 18.93 3.71 4.34
N ARG A 146 20.16 3.46 3.89
CA ARG A 146 21.00 4.47 3.21
C ARG A 146 21.04 4.20 1.72
N ARG A 147 20.81 5.24 0.92
CA ARG A 147 20.83 5.16 -0.55
C ARG A 147 21.74 6.23 -1.10
N PRO A 148 22.58 5.93 -2.10
CA PRO A 148 23.41 6.94 -2.74
C PRO A 148 22.54 7.93 -3.53
N ILE A 149 22.91 9.20 -3.49
CA ILE A 149 22.36 10.23 -4.35
C ILE A 149 23.25 10.30 -5.59
N PHE A 150 22.68 9.93 -6.74
CA PHE A 150 23.41 9.99 -8.00
C PHE A 150 23.49 11.42 -8.52
N SER A 151 24.56 11.77 -9.22
CA SER A 151 24.79 13.12 -9.74
C SER A 151 23.63 13.69 -10.58
N HIS A 152 22.97 12.84 -11.38
CA HIS A 152 21.80 13.26 -12.16
C HIS A 152 20.50 13.33 -11.34
N VAL A 153 20.46 12.84 -10.09
CA VAL A 153 19.32 13.01 -9.17
C VAL A 153 19.47 14.27 -8.32
N GLN A 154 20.71 14.67 -8.02
CA GLN A 154 21.01 15.82 -7.18
C GLN A 154 20.23 17.09 -7.57
N PRO A 155 20.14 17.51 -8.84
CA PRO A 155 19.40 18.72 -9.21
C PRO A 155 17.90 18.67 -8.88
N TYR A 156 17.29 17.48 -8.87
CA TYR A 156 15.90 17.32 -8.47
C TYR A 156 15.72 17.51 -6.96
N ILE A 157 16.66 16.99 -6.17
CA ILE A 157 16.65 17.15 -4.70
C ILE A 157 16.88 18.60 -4.34
N GLU A 158 17.90 19.26 -4.89
CA GLU A 158 18.17 20.67 -4.67
C GLU A 158 16.97 21.57 -5.01
N ARG A 159 16.31 21.28 -6.13
CA ARG A 159 15.08 21.99 -6.52
C ARG A 159 13.94 21.81 -5.52
N LEU A 160 13.78 20.62 -4.94
CA LEU A 160 12.78 20.37 -3.91
C LEU A 160 13.13 21.06 -2.60
N MET A 161 14.41 21.04 -2.18
CA MET A 161 14.91 21.71 -0.99
C MET A 161 14.72 23.22 -1.04
N ASN A 162 14.92 23.84 -2.20
CA ASN A 162 14.77 25.27 -2.41
C ASN A 162 13.31 25.78 -2.28
N ASN A 163 12.33 24.90 -2.15
CA ASN A 163 10.94 25.29 -1.91
C ASN A 163 10.67 25.74 -0.46
N GLY A 164 11.64 25.69 0.44
CA GLY A 164 11.57 26.20 1.81
C GLY A 164 10.68 25.38 2.76
N ASN A 165 10.16 24.24 2.33
CA ASN A 165 9.32 23.36 3.14
C ASN A 165 10.17 22.27 3.81
N HIS A 166 9.85 21.94 5.07
CA HIS A 166 10.52 20.86 5.80
C HIS A 166 10.37 19.50 5.08
N ILE A 167 9.20 19.24 4.49
CA ILE A 167 8.88 18.02 3.73
C ILE A 167 9.15 18.26 2.24
N LEU A 168 9.82 17.34 1.56
CA LEU A 168 10.12 17.47 0.14
C LEU A 168 8.86 17.57 -0.76
N PHE A 169 7.76 16.94 -0.34
CA PHE A 169 6.52 16.85 -1.10
C PHE A 169 5.31 17.41 -0.31
N PRO A 170 5.26 18.73 -0.05
CA PRO A 170 4.28 19.36 0.86
C PRO A 170 2.82 19.29 0.36
N GLY A 171 2.59 19.07 -0.93
CA GLY A 171 1.24 18.92 -1.49
C GLY A 171 0.55 17.58 -1.15
N MET A 172 1.26 16.71 -0.42
CA MET A 172 0.73 15.45 0.10
C MET A 172 0.51 15.59 1.60
N GLU A 173 -0.51 16.33 2.01
CA GLU A 173 -0.86 16.50 3.42
C GLU A 173 -0.94 15.14 4.13
N LEU A 174 -0.18 15.02 5.22
CA LEU A 174 -0.07 13.81 6.03
C LEU A 174 -1.28 13.54 6.91
N ASP A 175 -2.20 14.50 7.03
CA ASP A 175 -3.22 14.55 8.07
C ASP A 175 -4.66 14.33 7.57
N LYS A 176 -4.85 13.56 6.51
CA LYS A 176 -6.20 13.04 6.21
C LYS A 176 -6.20 11.53 6.32
N PRO A 177 -7.00 11.02 7.34
CA PRO A 177 -7.16 9.58 7.54
C PRO A 177 -7.78 8.87 6.35
#